data_c04d588ce73c64190bf904e6abbfa83e
#
_entry.id   c04d588ce73c64190bf904e6abbfa83e
#
_cell.length_a   1.000
_cell.length_b   1.000
_cell.length_c   1.000
_cell.angle_alpha   90.00
_cell.angle_beta   90.00
_cell.angle_gamma   90.00
#
_symmetry.space_group_name_H-M   'P 1'
#
loop_
_entity.id
_entity.type
_entity.pdbx_description
1 polymer ?
#
loop_
_entity_poly.entity_id
_entity_poly.type
_entity_poly.pdbx_seq_one_letter_code
_entity_poly.pdbx_strand_id
1 'polypeptide(L)'
;MNLKKTVCLLLFSTAVFGAAAQRFEGGVLVGFNGTQVEGDTYKGYNKPGLLAGAYIQTDLAPAVFAGMEIKYSQKGARNRQDPKNPNPEKYIMRLNYVDIPFFAGFRTSETISVIGGASLGYLIRATEYNEYGEFPPQDQKPFNDFDLQPFVGFQFELLDRLKLDLRMAYSVLPVRGKPENDLWYWRQNQFNNVISLALYYRLDR
;
A
#
# COMPACT_ATOMS: atom_id res chain seq x y z
N MET A 1 7.30 -19.98 40.92
CA MET A 1 7.41 -19.10 39.75
C MET A 1 7.29 -19.96 38.50
N ASN A 2 6.27 -19.73 37.65
CA ASN A 2 5.98 -20.64 36.52
C ASN A 2 7.08 -20.56 35.45
N LEU A 3 7.72 -21.68 35.15
CA LEU A 3 8.79 -21.82 34.17
C LEU A 3 8.47 -21.11 32.82
N LYS A 4 7.21 -21.18 32.37
CA LYS A 4 6.73 -20.49 31.17
C LYS A 4 6.83 -18.95 31.27
N LYS A 5 6.55 -18.37 32.44
CA LYS A 5 6.69 -16.91 32.66
C LYS A 5 8.14 -16.48 32.71
N THR A 6 9.01 -17.31 33.27
CA THR A 6 10.47 -17.04 33.34
C THR A 6 11.11 -17.13 31.95
N VAL A 7 10.71 -18.11 31.13
CA VAL A 7 11.18 -18.23 29.73
C VAL A 7 10.69 -17.06 28.87
N CYS A 8 9.42 -16.64 28.99
CA CYS A 8 8.90 -15.45 28.29
C CYS A 8 9.63 -14.17 28.72
N LEU A 9 9.93 -14.01 30.01
CA LEU A 9 10.66 -12.84 30.52
C LEU A 9 12.10 -12.80 30.03
N LEU A 10 12.79 -13.96 29.98
CA LEU A 10 14.14 -14.09 29.41
C LEU A 10 14.16 -13.80 27.90
N LEU A 11 13.20 -14.34 27.14
CA LEU A 11 13.09 -14.06 25.71
C LEU A 11 12.78 -12.56 25.44
N PHE A 12 11.96 -11.94 26.28
CA PHE A 12 11.66 -10.51 26.17
C PHE A 12 12.88 -9.65 26.53
N SER A 13 13.66 -10.03 27.57
CA SER A 13 14.86 -9.28 27.95
C SER A 13 15.98 -9.39 26.90
N THR A 14 16.18 -10.55 26.27
CA THR A 14 17.16 -10.68 25.18
C THR A 14 16.77 -9.90 23.93
N ALA A 15 15.48 -9.78 23.63
CA ALA A 15 14.99 -8.96 22.53
C ALA A 15 15.24 -7.45 22.75
N VAL A 16 15.11 -6.96 23.99
CA VAL A 16 15.33 -5.54 24.33
C VAL A 16 16.81 -5.16 24.27
N PHE A 17 17.73 -6.05 24.65
CA PHE A 17 19.18 -5.76 24.59
C PHE A 17 19.73 -5.76 23.14
N GLY A 18 19.10 -6.52 22.22
CA GLY A 18 19.45 -6.50 20.79
C GLY A 18 19.05 -5.20 20.08
N ALA A 19 18.02 -4.52 20.56
CA ALA A 19 17.50 -3.29 19.95
C ALA A 19 18.40 -2.05 20.18
N ALA A 20 19.23 -2.04 21.20
CA ALA A 20 20.10 -0.91 21.54
C ALA A 20 21.27 -0.68 20.56
N ALA A 21 21.60 -1.67 19.72
CA ALA A 21 22.68 -1.60 18.74
C ALA A 21 22.21 -1.39 17.29
N GLN A 22 20.90 -1.32 17.06
CA GLN A 22 20.35 -1.18 15.71
C GLN A 22 20.38 0.29 15.28
N ARG A 23 21.04 0.56 14.17
CA ARG A 23 21.04 1.86 13.54
C ARG A 23 19.78 1.99 12.69
N PHE A 24 18.91 2.92 13.05
CA PHE A 24 17.74 3.26 12.26
C PHE A 24 18.11 4.29 11.18
N GLU A 25 17.62 4.05 9.99
CA GLU A 25 17.65 4.99 8.88
C GLU A 25 16.23 5.49 8.63
N GLY A 26 16.09 6.79 8.42
CA GLY A 26 14.80 7.41 8.18
C GLY A 26 14.83 8.38 7.00
N GLY A 27 13.66 8.58 6.40
CA GLY A 27 13.56 9.45 5.25
C GLY A 27 12.13 9.74 4.83
N VAL A 28 12.03 10.39 3.68
CA VAL A 28 10.77 10.73 3.04
C VAL A 28 10.63 9.98 1.72
N LEU A 29 9.40 9.82 1.28
CA LEU A 29 9.09 9.19 0.01
C LEU A 29 8.01 9.98 -0.74
N VAL A 30 8.11 9.98 -2.06
CA VAL A 30 7.13 10.58 -2.96
C VAL A 30 7.05 9.76 -4.25
N GLY A 31 5.86 9.63 -4.81
CA GLY A 31 5.68 8.85 -6.03
C GLY A 31 4.26 8.82 -6.54
N PHE A 32 4.00 7.82 -7.37
CA PHE A 32 2.72 7.64 -8.05
C PHE A 32 2.26 6.20 -7.95
N ASN A 33 0.94 6.05 -7.87
CA ASN A 33 0.24 4.79 -8.00
C ASN A 33 -0.42 4.72 -9.39
N GLY A 34 -0.32 3.57 -10.05
CA GLY A 34 -1.24 3.14 -11.08
C GLY A 34 -2.24 2.18 -10.42
N THR A 35 -3.53 2.50 -10.44
CA THR A 35 -4.51 1.74 -9.67
C THR A 35 -5.68 1.28 -10.52
N GLN A 36 -6.22 0.12 -10.12
CA GLN A 36 -7.52 -0.39 -10.55
C GLN A 36 -8.25 -0.96 -9.34
N VAL A 37 -9.57 -1.05 -9.44
CA VAL A 37 -10.40 -1.78 -8.47
C VAL A 37 -10.94 -3.03 -9.16
N GLU A 38 -10.57 -4.19 -8.65
CA GLU A 38 -11.06 -5.45 -9.16
C GLU A 38 -12.45 -5.71 -8.61
N GLY A 39 -13.35 -6.29 -9.44
CA GLY A 39 -14.76 -6.46 -9.09
C GLY A 39 -15.65 -5.28 -9.49
N ASP A 40 -15.10 -4.21 -10.03
CA ASP A 40 -15.85 -3.23 -10.81
C ASP A 40 -15.92 -3.64 -12.29
N THR A 41 -16.62 -2.86 -13.11
CA THR A 41 -16.74 -3.11 -14.56
C THR A 41 -15.56 -2.56 -15.37
N TYR A 42 -14.63 -1.83 -14.73
CA TYR A 42 -13.55 -1.09 -15.39
C TYR A 42 -12.20 -1.79 -15.21
N LYS A 43 -11.52 -2.10 -16.29
CA LYS A 43 -10.26 -2.85 -16.27
C LYS A 43 -9.05 -1.94 -16.53
N GLY A 44 -7.94 -2.29 -15.89
CA GLY A 44 -6.63 -1.72 -16.12
C GLY A 44 -6.25 -0.58 -15.16
N TYR A 45 -4.96 -0.37 -15.00
CA TYR A 45 -4.37 0.63 -14.09
C TYR A 45 -4.47 2.05 -14.65
N ASN A 46 -5.68 2.47 -15.04
CA ASN A 46 -5.93 3.74 -15.72
C ASN A 46 -6.13 4.91 -14.75
N LYS A 47 -6.16 4.64 -13.45
CA LYS A 47 -6.32 5.68 -12.42
C LYS A 47 -4.95 6.01 -11.82
N PRO A 48 -4.31 7.13 -12.21
CA PRO A 48 -3.14 7.63 -11.52
C PRO A 48 -3.52 8.15 -10.14
N GLY A 49 -2.65 7.93 -9.16
CA GLY A 49 -2.78 8.42 -7.80
C GLY A 49 -1.45 8.93 -7.28
N LEU A 50 -1.47 9.89 -6.38
CA LEU A 50 -0.27 10.37 -5.69
C LEU A 50 0.00 9.50 -4.46
N LEU A 51 1.28 9.36 -4.12
CA LEU A 51 1.70 8.86 -2.82
C LEU A 51 2.83 9.72 -2.26
N ALA A 52 2.80 9.96 -0.96
CA ALA A 52 3.85 10.69 -0.25
C ALA A 52 3.84 10.31 1.23
N GLY A 53 5.02 10.26 1.85
CA GLY A 53 5.10 9.87 3.26
C GLY A 53 6.52 9.89 3.82
N ALA A 54 6.67 9.20 4.93
CA ALA A 54 7.94 8.98 5.60
C ALA A 54 8.13 7.48 5.87
N TYR A 55 9.38 7.09 6.03
CA TYR A 55 9.77 5.73 6.34
C TYR A 55 10.87 5.69 7.39
N ILE A 56 10.94 4.56 8.07
CA ILE A 56 12.03 4.18 8.94
C ILE A 56 12.39 2.72 8.66
N GLN A 57 13.67 2.40 8.61
CA GLN A 57 14.15 1.05 8.42
C GLN A 57 15.38 0.78 9.28
N THR A 58 15.68 -0.49 9.52
CA THR A 58 16.88 -0.93 10.25
C THR A 58 17.40 -2.22 9.66
N ASP A 59 18.72 -2.40 9.72
CA ASP A 59 19.36 -3.63 9.30
C ASP A 59 19.23 -4.68 10.42
N LEU A 60 18.69 -5.84 10.06
CA LEU A 60 18.58 -7.01 10.93
C LEU A 60 19.80 -7.94 10.76
N ALA A 61 20.36 -7.97 9.55
CA ALA A 61 21.56 -8.73 9.18
C ALA A 61 22.22 -8.03 7.96
N PRO A 62 23.45 -8.39 7.57
CA PRO A 62 24.14 -7.74 6.45
C PRO A 62 23.33 -7.65 5.15
N ALA A 63 22.52 -8.68 4.86
CA ALA A 63 21.67 -8.72 3.66
C ALA A 63 20.17 -8.50 3.94
N VAL A 64 19.74 -8.41 5.21
CA VAL A 64 18.33 -8.37 5.60
C VAL A 64 18.03 -7.09 6.35
N PHE A 65 17.00 -6.39 5.94
CA PHE A 65 16.50 -5.21 6.63
C PHE A 65 14.99 -5.28 6.81
N ALA A 66 14.46 -4.51 7.74
CA ALA A 66 13.03 -4.35 7.94
C ALA A 66 12.69 -2.88 8.20
N GLY A 67 11.46 -2.51 7.92
CA GLY A 67 11.02 -1.15 8.12
C GLY A 67 9.51 -1.01 8.14
N MET A 68 9.11 0.23 8.40
CA MET A 68 7.72 0.66 8.33
C MET A 68 7.63 2.02 7.67
N GLU A 69 6.48 2.31 7.15
CA GLU A 69 6.15 3.59 6.53
C GLU A 69 4.86 4.14 7.10
N ILE A 70 4.70 5.44 6.96
CA ILE A 70 3.39 6.11 7.03
C ILE A 70 3.27 6.97 5.78
N LYS A 71 2.23 6.74 4.99
CA LYS A 71 2.08 7.45 3.72
C LYS A 71 0.64 7.73 3.37
N TYR A 72 0.40 8.90 2.80
CA TYR A 72 -0.79 9.18 2.03
C TYR A 72 -0.72 8.41 0.71
N SER A 73 -1.80 7.75 0.34
CA SER A 73 -1.88 6.92 -0.86
C SER A 73 -3.24 7.11 -1.53
N GLN A 74 -3.24 7.64 -2.74
CA GLN A 74 -4.43 7.78 -3.54
C GLN A 74 -4.62 6.57 -4.45
N LYS A 75 -5.74 5.86 -4.28
CA LYS A 75 -6.12 4.65 -5.00
C LYS A 75 -7.45 4.85 -5.72
N GLY A 76 -7.97 3.80 -6.35
CA GLY A 76 -9.29 3.77 -6.98
C GLY A 76 -9.29 3.24 -8.40
N ALA A 77 -10.34 3.57 -9.15
CA ALA A 77 -10.56 3.13 -10.53
C ALA A 77 -10.94 4.30 -11.44
N ARG A 78 -10.67 4.13 -12.73
CA ARG A 78 -11.10 5.09 -13.76
C ARG A 78 -11.45 4.33 -15.03
N ASN A 79 -12.62 4.64 -15.58
CA ASN A 79 -12.98 4.17 -16.92
C ASN A 79 -12.08 4.84 -17.98
N ARG A 80 -11.45 4.01 -18.83
CA ARG A 80 -10.73 4.49 -20.00
C ARG A 80 -11.76 4.78 -21.09
N GLN A 81 -11.89 6.04 -21.47
CA GLN A 81 -12.73 6.42 -22.60
C GLN A 81 -12.18 5.80 -23.89
N ASP A 82 -13.02 5.01 -24.58
CA ASP A 82 -12.70 4.54 -25.92
C ASP A 82 -13.04 5.64 -26.94
N PRO A 83 -12.06 6.19 -27.69
CA PRO A 83 -12.33 7.22 -28.69
C PRO A 83 -13.29 6.79 -29.79
N LYS A 84 -13.51 5.48 -29.96
CA LYS A 84 -14.42 4.90 -30.94
C LYS A 84 -15.85 4.76 -30.42
N ASN A 85 -16.08 4.95 -29.12
CA ASN A 85 -17.41 4.94 -28.53
C ASN A 85 -17.99 6.36 -28.57
N PRO A 86 -19.10 6.60 -29.31
CA PRO A 86 -19.68 7.94 -29.43
C PRO A 86 -20.27 8.47 -28.10
N ASN A 87 -20.43 7.62 -27.09
CA ASN A 87 -20.95 8.00 -25.77
C ASN A 87 -20.18 7.32 -24.64
N PRO A 88 -18.91 7.72 -24.40
CA PRO A 88 -18.08 7.08 -23.39
C PRO A 88 -18.55 7.48 -21.98
N GLU A 89 -19.02 6.51 -21.20
CA GLU A 89 -19.32 6.72 -19.78
C GLU A 89 -18.06 7.19 -19.03
N LYS A 90 -18.13 8.37 -18.45
CA LYS A 90 -17.06 8.86 -17.58
C LYS A 90 -17.32 8.35 -16.17
N TYR A 91 -16.36 7.59 -15.64
CA TYR A 91 -16.39 7.15 -14.25
C TYR A 91 -15.01 7.28 -13.63
N ILE A 92 -14.95 7.88 -12.44
CA ILE A 92 -13.73 8.00 -11.64
C ILE A 92 -14.09 7.72 -10.19
N MET A 93 -13.49 6.68 -9.63
CA MET A 93 -13.48 6.38 -8.21
C MET A 93 -12.15 6.86 -7.63
N ARG A 94 -12.20 7.68 -6.58
CA ARG A 94 -11.02 8.19 -5.88
C ARG A 94 -11.11 7.81 -4.41
N LEU A 95 -10.15 7.00 -3.97
CA LEU A 95 -10.02 6.53 -2.60
C LEU A 95 -8.71 7.05 -2.03
N ASN A 96 -8.79 7.85 -0.98
CA ASN A 96 -7.63 8.43 -0.32
C ASN A 96 -7.41 7.72 1.01
N TYR A 97 -6.22 7.13 1.17
CA TYR A 97 -5.84 6.36 2.35
C TYR A 97 -4.66 6.99 3.07
N VAL A 98 -4.60 6.74 4.37
CA VAL A 98 -3.35 6.69 5.12
C VAL A 98 -2.96 5.23 5.22
N ASP A 99 -1.86 4.85 4.60
CA ASP A 99 -1.32 3.49 4.60
C ASP A 99 -0.15 3.40 5.60
N ILE A 100 -0.09 2.30 6.34
CA ILE A 100 1.01 1.93 7.24
C ILE A 100 1.56 0.58 6.77
N PRO A 101 2.50 0.56 5.81
CA PRO A 101 3.19 -0.65 5.39
C PRO A 101 4.24 -1.09 6.42
N PHE A 102 4.30 -2.39 6.68
CA PHE A 102 5.40 -3.08 7.35
C PHE A 102 6.06 -4.00 6.33
N PHE A 103 7.36 -3.94 6.23
CA PHE A 103 8.09 -4.72 5.23
C PHE A 103 9.39 -5.30 5.77
N ALA A 104 9.83 -6.38 5.14
CA ALA A 104 11.18 -6.87 5.21
C ALA A 104 11.79 -6.91 3.80
N GLY A 105 13.09 -6.73 3.71
CA GLY A 105 13.82 -6.72 2.46
C GLY A 105 15.07 -7.56 2.53
N PHE A 106 15.46 -8.07 1.37
CA PHE A 106 16.69 -8.82 1.16
C PHE A 106 17.51 -8.15 0.06
N ARG A 107 18.74 -7.74 0.38
CA ARG A 107 19.70 -7.20 -0.58
C ARG A 107 20.26 -8.32 -1.44
N THR A 108 19.86 -8.36 -2.70
CA THR A 108 20.35 -9.34 -3.69
C THR A 108 21.67 -8.92 -4.31
N SER A 109 21.91 -7.62 -4.35
CA SER A 109 23.18 -7.00 -4.77
C SER A 109 23.37 -5.66 -4.06
N GLU A 110 24.48 -4.97 -4.34
CA GLU A 110 24.73 -3.62 -3.81
C GLU A 110 23.68 -2.59 -4.24
N THR A 111 23.03 -2.82 -5.37
CA THR A 111 22.09 -1.87 -5.96
C THR A 111 20.65 -2.35 -5.96
N ILE A 112 20.37 -3.63 -5.72
CA ILE A 112 19.02 -4.21 -5.86
C ILE A 112 18.64 -4.95 -4.59
N SER A 113 17.45 -4.61 -4.08
CA SER A 113 16.80 -5.35 -2.98
C SER A 113 15.43 -5.81 -3.40
N VAL A 114 15.03 -6.99 -2.91
CA VAL A 114 13.66 -7.50 -2.98
C VAL A 114 12.98 -7.22 -1.65
N ILE A 115 11.76 -6.70 -1.70
CA ILE A 115 11.00 -6.41 -0.49
C ILE A 115 9.64 -7.11 -0.53
N GLY A 116 9.13 -7.42 0.64
CA GLY A 116 7.78 -7.94 0.81
C GLY A 116 7.21 -7.57 2.16
N GLY A 117 5.90 -7.47 2.23
CA GLY A 117 5.24 -7.05 3.46
C GLY A 117 3.74 -6.94 3.33
N ALA A 118 3.14 -6.24 4.29
CA ALA A 118 1.72 -5.94 4.29
C ALA A 118 1.48 -4.49 4.73
N SER A 119 0.51 -3.86 4.13
CA SER A 119 0.08 -2.49 4.43
C SER A 119 -1.31 -2.49 5.02
N LEU A 120 -1.50 -1.82 6.15
CA LEU A 120 -2.80 -1.50 6.70
C LEU A 120 -3.17 -0.07 6.27
N GLY A 121 -4.24 0.07 5.50
CA GLY A 121 -4.77 1.34 5.04
C GLY A 121 -6.03 1.75 5.79
N TYR A 122 -6.12 3.03 6.14
CA TYR A 122 -7.34 3.65 6.66
C TYR A 122 -7.87 4.67 5.63
N LEU A 123 -9.13 4.50 5.23
CA LEU A 123 -9.79 5.36 4.25
C LEU A 123 -10.18 6.69 4.89
N ILE A 124 -9.58 7.79 4.43
CA ILE A 124 -9.89 9.14 4.91
C ILE A 124 -10.95 9.85 4.05
N ARG A 125 -11.02 9.51 2.77
CA ARG A 125 -12.02 10.09 1.87
C ARG A 125 -12.24 9.19 0.66
N ALA A 126 -13.50 8.95 0.33
CA ALA A 126 -13.93 8.33 -0.92
C ALA A 126 -14.78 9.33 -1.71
N THR A 127 -14.59 9.39 -3.03
CA THR A 127 -15.40 10.18 -3.94
C THR A 127 -15.58 9.46 -5.25
N GLU A 128 -16.78 9.50 -5.80
CA GLU A 128 -17.09 8.93 -7.12
C GLU A 128 -17.63 10.06 -8.03
N TYR A 129 -17.20 10.04 -9.28
CA TYR A 129 -17.59 11.02 -10.28
C TYR A 129 -18.11 10.31 -11.53
N ASN A 130 -19.14 10.88 -12.13
CA ASN A 130 -19.62 10.54 -13.45
C ASN A 130 -19.47 11.75 -14.42
N GLU A 131 -20.17 11.72 -15.53
CA GLU A 131 -20.20 12.81 -16.51
C GLU A 131 -20.84 14.10 -15.98
N TYR A 132 -21.74 14.00 -14.98
CA TYR A 132 -22.46 15.13 -14.38
C TYR A 132 -21.74 15.72 -13.16
N GLY A 133 -20.67 15.09 -12.67
CA GLY A 133 -19.90 15.54 -11.53
C GLY A 133 -19.76 14.49 -10.44
N GLU A 134 -19.62 14.93 -9.18
CA GLU A 134 -19.55 14.06 -8.02
C GLU A 134 -20.93 13.44 -7.73
N PHE A 135 -20.96 12.14 -7.45
CA PHE A 135 -22.21 11.48 -7.05
C PHE A 135 -22.79 12.12 -5.79
N PRO A 136 -24.11 12.42 -5.79
CA PRO A 136 -24.77 12.89 -4.59
C PRO A 136 -24.62 11.87 -3.44
N PRO A 137 -24.55 12.30 -2.17
CA PRO A 137 -24.36 11.41 -1.03
C PRO A 137 -25.35 10.24 -0.94
N GLN A 138 -26.59 10.46 -1.38
CA GLN A 138 -27.65 9.44 -1.39
C GLN A 138 -27.38 8.29 -2.40
N ASP A 139 -26.61 8.56 -3.45
CA ASP A 139 -26.30 7.58 -4.50
C ASP A 139 -24.94 6.88 -4.28
N GLN A 140 -24.17 7.36 -3.30
CA GLN A 140 -22.90 6.77 -2.95
C GLN A 140 -23.11 5.50 -2.11
N LYS A 141 -22.55 4.37 -2.57
CA LYS A 141 -22.48 3.16 -1.76
C LYS A 141 -21.31 3.28 -0.79
N PRO A 142 -21.49 2.88 0.49
CA PRO A 142 -20.43 3.00 1.49
C PRO A 142 -19.21 2.15 1.13
N PHE A 143 -18.04 2.68 1.42
CA PHE A 143 -16.78 1.97 1.38
C PHE A 143 -16.40 1.49 2.79
N ASN A 144 -15.61 0.42 2.87
CA ASN A 144 -15.02 -0.03 4.11
C ASN A 144 -13.85 0.88 4.50
N ASP A 145 -13.73 1.14 5.80
CA ASP A 145 -12.70 2.04 6.34
C ASP A 145 -11.28 1.46 6.24
N PHE A 146 -11.16 0.13 6.32
CA PHE A 146 -9.87 -0.55 6.37
C PHE A 146 -9.59 -1.34 5.10
N ASP A 147 -8.31 -1.27 4.68
CA ASP A 147 -7.77 -2.01 3.55
C ASP A 147 -6.49 -2.72 4.00
N LEU A 148 -6.40 -4.02 3.80
CA LEU A 148 -5.21 -4.81 4.07
C LEU A 148 -4.61 -5.31 2.75
N GLN A 149 -3.38 -4.88 2.46
CA GLN A 149 -2.69 -5.16 1.21
C GLN A 149 -1.34 -5.84 1.46
N PRO A 150 -1.21 -7.17 1.27
CA PRO A 150 0.08 -7.77 1.02
C PRO A 150 0.69 -7.16 -0.24
N PHE A 151 2.02 -7.02 -0.25
CA PHE A 151 2.77 -6.50 -1.39
C PHE A 151 4.13 -7.16 -1.53
N VAL A 152 4.64 -7.09 -2.75
CA VAL A 152 6.01 -7.42 -3.10
C VAL A 152 6.58 -6.32 -3.97
N GLY A 153 7.90 -6.18 -3.99
CA GLY A 153 8.53 -5.14 -4.79
C GLY A 153 10.04 -5.25 -4.87
N PHE A 154 10.59 -4.28 -5.56
CA PHE A 154 12.02 -4.10 -5.74
C PHE A 154 12.42 -2.69 -5.34
N GLN A 155 13.56 -2.56 -4.70
CA GLN A 155 14.21 -1.29 -4.46
C GLN A 155 15.54 -1.25 -5.20
N PHE A 156 15.82 -0.11 -5.85
CA PHE A 156 17.02 0.16 -6.61
C PHE A 156 17.74 1.35 -5.99
N GLU A 157 18.96 1.14 -5.50
CA GLU A 157 19.82 2.23 -5.04
C GLU A 157 20.30 3.02 -6.27
N LEU A 158 19.83 4.27 -6.40
CA LEU A 158 20.23 5.16 -7.50
C LEU A 158 21.46 5.99 -7.13
N LEU A 159 21.50 6.47 -5.91
CA LEU A 159 22.55 7.28 -5.31
C LEU A 159 22.62 6.93 -3.81
N ASP A 160 23.69 7.36 -3.13
CA ASP A 160 23.90 7.09 -1.69
C ASP A 160 22.70 7.38 -0.78
N ARG A 161 21.82 8.30 -1.18
CA ARG A 161 20.64 8.73 -0.41
C ARG A 161 19.32 8.58 -1.16
N LEU A 162 19.35 8.10 -2.40
CA LEU A 162 18.17 8.06 -3.25
C LEU A 162 17.92 6.64 -3.73
N LYS A 163 16.73 6.11 -3.43
CA LYS A 163 16.26 4.81 -3.90
C LYS A 163 15.02 4.98 -4.76
N LEU A 164 14.92 4.15 -5.78
CA LEU A 164 13.68 3.94 -6.55
C LEU A 164 13.02 2.67 -6.02
N ASP A 165 11.74 2.75 -5.73
CA ASP A 165 10.93 1.65 -5.21
C ASP A 165 9.80 1.34 -6.19
N LEU A 166 9.67 0.08 -6.57
CA LEU A 166 8.60 -0.44 -7.43
C LEU A 166 7.88 -1.54 -6.67
N ARG A 167 6.58 -1.39 -6.42
CA ARG A 167 5.76 -2.37 -5.66
C ARG A 167 4.50 -2.72 -6.41
N MET A 168 4.05 -3.94 -6.16
CA MET A 168 2.73 -4.43 -6.51
C MET A 168 2.01 -4.88 -5.24
N ALA A 169 0.81 -4.35 -5.02
CA ALA A 169 -0.01 -4.61 -3.84
C ALA A 169 -1.44 -4.96 -4.25
N TYR A 170 -2.07 -5.86 -3.50
CA TYR A 170 -3.42 -6.32 -3.75
C TYR A 170 -4.21 -6.40 -2.43
N SER A 171 -5.43 -5.83 -2.40
CA SER A 171 -6.29 -5.91 -1.22
C SER A 171 -6.78 -7.34 -0.98
N VAL A 172 -6.66 -7.79 0.26
CA VAL A 172 -7.24 -9.07 0.72
C VAL A 172 -8.56 -8.85 1.48
N LEU A 173 -8.79 -7.62 1.96
CA LEU A 173 -10.10 -7.20 2.44
C LEU A 173 -10.82 -6.43 1.35
N PRO A 174 -12.14 -6.60 1.19
CA PRO A 174 -12.90 -5.84 0.22
C PRO A 174 -12.94 -4.35 0.63
N VAL A 175 -12.70 -3.46 -0.32
CA VAL A 175 -12.85 -2.01 -0.11
C VAL A 175 -14.30 -1.58 -0.20
N ARG A 176 -15.13 -2.39 -0.87
CA ARG A 176 -16.59 -2.27 -0.92
C ARG A 176 -17.18 -3.67 -1.11
N GLY A 177 -18.13 -4.04 -0.26
CA GLY A 177 -18.92 -5.26 -0.42
C GLY A 177 -20.17 -5.03 -1.25
N LYS A 178 -20.68 -6.08 -1.88
CA LYS A 178 -22.07 -6.09 -2.37
C LYS A 178 -23.03 -6.35 -1.22
N PRO A 179 -24.23 -5.77 -1.27
CA PRO A 179 -25.28 -6.12 -0.32
C PRO A 179 -25.69 -7.59 -0.51
N GLU A 180 -25.79 -8.28 0.59
CA GLU A 180 -26.42 -9.57 0.90
C GLU A 180 -26.72 -10.58 -0.23
N ASN A 181 -26.34 -11.83 0.03
CA ASN A 181 -26.80 -13.10 -0.57
C ASN A 181 -25.97 -13.75 -1.67
N ASP A 182 -24.70 -13.45 -1.85
CA ASP A 182 -23.91 -14.17 -2.86
C ASP A 182 -22.74 -14.99 -2.28
N LEU A 183 -22.72 -16.28 -2.62
CA LEU A 183 -21.80 -17.31 -2.12
C LEU A 183 -20.33 -17.16 -2.61
N TRP A 184 -20.03 -16.15 -3.46
CA TRP A 184 -18.71 -16.03 -4.09
C TRP A 184 -18.00 -14.74 -3.69
N TYR A 185 -17.23 -14.80 -2.60
CA TYR A 185 -16.47 -13.68 -2.02
C TYR A 185 -15.68 -12.86 -3.06
N TRP A 186 -14.93 -13.52 -3.97
CA TRP A 186 -14.07 -12.84 -4.94
C TRP A 186 -14.78 -12.23 -6.16
N ARG A 187 -15.96 -12.69 -6.50
CA ARG A 187 -16.67 -12.23 -7.70
C ARG A 187 -17.53 -11.00 -7.49
N GLN A 188 -17.83 -10.65 -6.25
CA GLN A 188 -18.86 -9.67 -5.94
C GLN A 188 -18.36 -8.51 -5.09
N ASN A 189 -17.23 -8.68 -4.44
CA ASN A 189 -16.55 -7.66 -3.67
C ASN A 189 -15.55 -6.90 -4.54
N GLN A 190 -15.26 -5.67 -4.14
CA GLN A 190 -14.28 -4.82 -4.81
C GLN A 190 -12.97 -4.82 -4.03
N PHE A 191 -11.83 -4.92 -4.74
CA PHE A 191 -10.50 -4.98 -4.16
C PHE A 191 -9.57 -3.99 -4.88
N ASN A 192 -8.77 -3.23 -4.13
CA ASN A 192 -7.73 -2.42 -4.73
C ASN A 192 -6.60 -3.30 -5.28
N ASN A 193 -6.15 -2.97 -6.47
CA ASN A 193 -4.95 -3.52 -7.08
C ASN A 193 -4.07 -2.34 -7.51
N VAL A 194 -2.84 -2.28 -7.00
CA VAL A 194 -1.99 -1.09 -7.06
C VAL A 194 -0.58 -1.46 -7.51
N ILE A 195 -0.09 -0.72 -8.49
CA ILE A 195 1.33 -0.68 -8.84
C ILE A 195 1.84 0.70 -8.41
N SER A 196 2.88 0.74 -7.59
CA SER A 196 3.47 1.97 -7.06
C SER A 196 4.89 2.15 -7.59
N LEU A 197 5.23 3.38 -7.96
CA LEU A 197 6.59 3.80 -8.25
C LEU A 197 6.91 5.02 -7.40
N ALA A 198 7.94 4.93 -6.55
CA ALA A 198 8.29 5.99 -5.61
C ALA A 198 9.79 6.21 -5.51
N LEU A 199 10.16 7.45 -5.23
CA LEU A 199 11.51 7.84 -4.85
C LEU A 199 11.57 7.98 -3.33
N TYR A 200 12.59 7.37 -2.73
CA TYR A 200 12.90 7.42 -1.30
C TYR A 200 14.15 8.22 -1.10
N TYR A 201 14.08 9.24 -0.27
CA TYR A 201 15.22 10.08 0.06
C TYR A 201 15.56 9.93 1.54
N ARG A 202 16.79 9.48 1.84
CA ARG A 202 17.32 9.29 3.20
C ARG A 202 17.77 10.63 3.80
N LEU A 203 17.27 10.95 5.01
CA LEU A 203 17.53 12.20 5.71
C LEU A 203 18.70 12.13 6.67
N ASP A 204 19.01 10.95 7.22
CA ASP A 204 20.12 10.74 8.13
C ASP A 204 21.47 10.76 7.41
N ARG A 205 22.52 11.06 8.20
CA ARG A 205 23.90 11.10 7.74
C ARG A 205 24.61 9.76 7.91
#